data_0f8ce661ce38e263b166fc2a77264073
#
_entry.id   0f8ce661ce38e263b166fc2a77264073
#
_cell.length_a   1.000
_cell.length_b   1.000
_cell.length_c   1.000
_cell.angle_alpha   90.00
_cell.angle_beta   90.00
_cell.angle_gamma   90.00
#
_symmetry.space_group_name_H-M   'P 1'
#
loop_
_entity.id
_entity.type
_entity.pdbx_description
1 polymer ?
#
loop_
_entity_poly.entity_id
_entity_poly.type
_entity_poly.pdbx_seq_one_letter_code
_entity_poly.pdbx_strand_id
1 'polypeptide(L)'
;MAYNHSTLVMKKLTFMMLIAAFFTLCVTSCSKDDDDSFAYPMEQLYGKWKAVEIKVDGTWYNVTKYPYTRFGMDITFYEGGRYYGSGYLGNGSGTYEVSGKTITTYVDGKVYVVYTVNSLNGTEADLTLRMGSESLQMRAKKQY
;
A
#
# COMPACT_ATOMS: atom_id res chain seq x y z
N MET A 1 1.54 -41.24 6.56
CA MET A 1 2.45 -40.20 7.01
C MET A 1 1.66 -39.05 7.52
N ALA A 2 1.61 -38.89 8.82
CA ALA A 2 1.02 -37.74 9.42
C ALA A 2 1.94 -36.55 9.18
N TYR A 3 1.70 -35.82 8.12
CA TYR A 3 2.43 -34.64 7.86
C TYR A 3 1.89 -33.53 8.76
N ASN A 4 2.61 -33.26 9.61
CA ASN A 4 2.87 -32.14 10.47
C ASN A 4 2.26 -30.83 10.00
N HIS A 5 0.94 -30.78 9.97
CA HIS A 5 0.23 -29.50 9.99
C HIS A 5 0.67 -28.64 11.19
N SER A 6 1.06 -29.28 12.29
CA SER A 6 1.56 -28.58 13.47
C SER A 6 2.92 -27.91 13.26
N THR A 7 3.83 -28.51 12.48
CA THR A 7 5.14 -27.90 12.19
C THR A 7 5.03 -26.75 11.19
N LEU A 8 4.10 -26.81 10.24
CA LEU A 8 3.86 -25.72 9.32
C LEU A 8 3.20 -24.52 9.99
N VAL A 9 2.26 -24.80 10.90
CA VAL A 9 1.61 -23.77 11.70
C VAL A 9 2.59 -23.13 12.69
N MET A 10 3.49 -23.94 13.28
CA MET A 10 4.54 -23.42 14.17
C MET A 10 5.57 -22.59 13.41
N LYS A 11 5.95 -22.97 12.18
CA LYS A 11 6.84 -22.17 11.37
C LYS A 11 6.22 -20.83 10.97
N LYS A 12 4.94 -20.80 10.66
CA LYS A 12 4.21 -19.55 10.39
C LYS A 12 4.05 -18.68 11.64
N LEU A 13 3.79 -19.29 12.79
CA LEU A 13 3.71 -18.59 14.06
C LEU A 13 5.07 -18.03 14.51
N THR A 14 6.16 -18.77 14.29
CA THR A 14 7.50 -18.32 14.62
C THR A 14 7.93 -17.18 13.68
N PHE A 15 7.52 -17.24 12.43
CA PHE A 15 7.79 -16.18 11.46
C PHE A 15 6.98 -14.91 11.79
N MET A 16 5.72 -15.05 12.20
CA MET A 16 4.91 -13.93 12.68
C MET A 16 5.43 -13.33 13.99
N MET A 17 5.94 -14.14 14.89
CA MET A 17 6.58 -13.66 16.13
C MET A 17 7.90 -12.95 15.85
N LEU A 18 8.66 -13.41 14.87
CA LEU A 18 9.89 -12.74 14.44
C LEU A 18 9.61 -11.38 13.80
N ILE A 19 8.54 -11.26 13.02
CA ILE A 19 8.11 -9.99 12.45
C ILE A 19 7.62 -9.05 13.53
N ALA A 20 6.85 -9.56 14.50
CA ALA A 20 6.39 -8.76 15.63
C ALA A 20 7.54 -8.29 16.52
N ALA A 21 8.54 -9.14 16.76
CA ALA A 21 9.74 -8.78 17.50
C ALA A 21 10.61 -7.77 16.73
N PHE A 22 10.67 -7.89 15.42
CA PHE A 22 11.37 -6.94 14.56
C PHE A 22 10.66 -5.58 14.54
N PHE A 23 9.33 -5.57 14.54
CA PHE A 23 8.53 -4.35 14.65
C PHE A 23 8.73 -3.63 15.99
N THR A 24 8.85 -4.39 17.08
CA THR A 24 9.06 -3.81 18.41
C THR A 24 10.46 -3.18 18.53
N LEU A 25 11.46 -3.76 17.87
CA LEU A 25 12.80 -3.20 17.82
C LEU A 25 12.88 -1.95 16.94
N CYS A 26 12.11 -1.90 15.85
CA CYS A 26 12.02 -0.71 15.01
C CYS A 26 11.34 0.46 15.72
N VAL A 27 10.32 0.20 16.55
CA VAL A 27 9.62 1.26 17.30
C VAL A 27 10.55 1.92 18.33
N THR A 28 11.48 1.17 18.93
CA THR A 28 12.44 1.74 19.89
C THR A 28 13.60 2.49 19.22
N SER A 29 13.91 2.18 17.96
CA SER A 29 14.93 2.93 17.22
C SER A 29 14.36 4.13 16.48
N CYS A 30 13.06 4.16 16.23
CA CYS A 30 12.36 5.22 15.49
C CYS A 30 12.14 6.50 16.32
N SER A 31 12.34 6.47 17.63
CA SER A 31 12.19 7.65 18.49
C SER A 31 13.25 8.72 18.26
N LYS A 32 14.19 8.51 17.37
CA LYS A 32 15.37 9.37 17.25
C LYS A 32 15.48 10.14 15.96
N ASP A 33 14.76 9.78 14.89
CA ASP A 33 15.18 10.25 13.59
C ASP A 33 14.04 10.63 12.69
N ASP A 34 14.25 11.75 12.01
CA ASP A 34 13.51 12.21 10.86
C ASP A 34 13.52 11.21 9.68
N ASP A 35 14.22 10.07 9.80
CA ASP A 35 14.35 9.05 8.76
C ASP A 35 13.05 8.30 8.48
N ASP A 36 12.06 8.38 9.39
CA ASP A 36 10.73 7.81 9.21
C ASP A 36 9.76 8.77 8.51
N SER A 37 10.20 9.97 8.20
CA SER A 37 9.38 10.90 7.45
C SER A 37 9.22 10.41 6.01
N PHE A 38 8.10 10.80 5.40
CA PHE A 38 7.83 10.48 4.01
C PHE A 38 8.91 11.08 3.09
N ALA A 39 9.38 10.30 2.12
CA ALA A 39 10.45 10.71 1.23
C ALA A 39 10.06 11.82 0.24
N TYR A 40 8.78 12.16 0.16
CA TYR A 40 8.23 13.18 -0.72
C TYR A 40 7.47 14.23 0.10
N PRO A 41 7.31 15.46 -0.40
CA PRO A 41 6.43 16.44 0.24
C PRO A 41 5.01 15.90 0.36
N MET A 42 4.42 16.01 1.54
CA MET A 42 3.06 15.49 1.80
C MET A 42 2.00 16.14 0.90
N GLU A 43 2.20 17.39 0.53
CA GLU A 43 1.31 18.13 -0.37
C GLU A 43 1.19 17.47 -1.75
N GLN A 44 2.23 16.73 -2.17
CA GLN A 44 2.19 15.97 -3.42
C GLN A 44 1.28 14.75 -3.30
N LEU A 45 1.12 14.20 -2.09
CA LEU A 45 0.29 13.02 -1.86
C LEU A 45 -1.19 13.37 -1.71
N TYR A 46 -1.51 14.46 -1.01
CA TYR A 46 -2.90 14.82 -0.71
C TYR A 46 -3.73 15.01 -1.97
N GLY A 47 -4.96 14.49 -1.93
CA GLY A 47 -5.91 14.61 -3.01
C GLY A 47 -6.36 13.27 -3.57
N LYS A 48 -7.14 13.32 -4.63
CA LYS A 48 -7.69 12.14 -5.29
C LYS A 48 -6.76 11.65 -6.38
N TRP A 49 -6.47 10.36 -6.34
CA TRP A 49 -5.64 9.67 -7.32
C TRP A 49 -6.48 8.63 -8.05
N LYS A 50 -6.35 8.59 -9.36
CA LYS A 50 -7.02 7.60 -10.21
C LYS A 50 -6.00 6.72 -10.89
N ALA A 51 -6.13 5.41 -10.75
CA ALA A 51 -5.33 4.45 -11.50
C ALA A 51 -5.59 4.62 -13.00
N VAL A 52 -4.53 4.71 -13.78
CA VAL A 52 -4.61 4.81 -15.24
C VAL A 52 -4.02 3.59 -15.93
N GLU A 53 -3.02 2.96 -15.32
CA GLU A 53 -2.39 1.75 -15.86
C GLU A 53 -2.05 0.80 -14.74
N ILE A 54 -2.13 -0.50 -15.02
CA ILE A 54 -1.60 -1.56 -14.17
C ILE A 54 -0.65 -2.43 -14.97
N LYS A 55 0.34 -3.00 -14.30
CA LYS A 55 1.31 -3.90 -14.93
C LYS A 55 1.01 -5.34 -14.53
N VAL A 56 0.77 -6.18 -15.51
CA VAL A 56 0.52 -7.61 -15.33
C VAL A 56 1.48 -8.38 -16.22
N ASP A 57 2.25 -9.28 -15.64
CA ASP A 57 3.24 -10.11 -16.36
C ASP A 57 4.16 -9.29 -17.29
N GLY A 58 4.62 -8.16 -16.79
CA GLY A 58 5.54 -7.29 -17.51
C GLY A 58 4.91 -6.34 -18.53
N THR A 59 3.59 -6.40 -18.71
CA THR A 59 2.87 -5.55 -19.68
C THR A 59 1.96 -4.56 -18.98
N TRP A 60 1.99 -3.30 -19.44
CA TRP A 60 1.11 -2.24 -18.95
C TRP A 60 -0.24 -2.27 -19.65
N TYR A 61 -1.32 -2.24 -18.88
CA TYR A 61 -2.69 -2.20 -19.37
C TYR A 61 -3.38 -0.92 -18.91
N ASN A 62 -4.03 -0.24 -19.84
CA ASN A 62 -4.78 0.98 -19.53
C ASN A 62 -6.13 0.63 -18.92
N VAL A 63 -6.30 0.93 -17.63
CA VAL A 63 -7.54 0.60 -16.89
C VAL A 63 -8.63 1.67 -17.03
N THR A 64 -8.37 2.74 -17.78
CA THR A 64 -9.41 3.73 -18.12
C THR A 64 -10.20 3.34 -19.37
N LYS A 65 -9.79 2.27 -20.06
CA LYS A 65 -10.36 1.83 -21.32
C LYS A 65 -10.85 0.38 -21.25
N TYR A 66 -11.95 0.12 -21.98
CA TYR A 66 -12.46 -1.24 -22.15
C TYR A 66 -11.37 -2.10 -22.85
N PRO A 67 -11.17 -3.37 -22.47
CA PRO A 67 -11.95 -4.15 -21.50
C PRO A 67 -11.41 -4.11 -20.05
N TYR A 68 -10.46 -3.25 -19.74
CA TYR A 68 -9.75 -3.25 -18.44
C TYR A 68 -10.36 -2.30 -17.40
N THR A 69 -11.48 -1.65 -17.70
CA THR A 69 -12.13 -0.69 -16.80
C THR A 69 -12.54 -1.28 -15.46
N ARG A 70 -12.75 -2.60 -15.38
CA ARG A 70 -13.06 -3.31 -14.13
C ARG A 70 -11.93 -3.28 -13.10
N PHE A 71 -10.72 -2.99 -13.54
CA PHE A 71 -9.54 -2.87 -12.67
C PHE A 71 -9.27 -1.43 -12.24
N GLY A 72 -10.13 -0.51 -12.64
CA GLY A 72 -10.03 0.88 -12.23
C GLY A 72 -10.18 1.03 -10.73
N MET A 73 -9.41 1.95 -10.15
CA MET A 73 -9.47 2.25 -8.73
C MET A 73 -9.11 3.70 -8.48
N ASP A 74 -9.74 4.27 -7.47
CA ASP A 74 -9.47 5.62 -7.00
C ASP A 74 -9.09 5.56 -5.53
N ILE A 75 -8.20 6.45 -5.12
CA ILE A 75 -7.87 6.64 -3.72
C ILE A 75 -7.69 8.13 -3.45
N THR A 76 -8.28 8.59 -2.35
CA THR A 76 -8.11 9.96 -1.88
C THR A 76 -7.39 9.94 -0.55
N PHE A 77 -6.25 10.65 -0.49
CA PHE A 77 -5.51 10.86 0.75
C PHE A 77 -5.85 12.25 1.29
N TYR A 78 -6.35 12.27 2.51
CA TYR A 78 -6.68 13.53 3.19
C TYR A 78 -5.54 13.92 4.12
N GLU A 79 -5.34 15.20 4.27
CA GLU A 79 -4.52 15.72 5.35
C GLU A 79 -5.09 15.24 6.69
N GLY A 80 -4.25 14.79 7.61
CA GLY A 80 -4.69 14.24 8.90
C GLY A 80 -4.73 12.72 8.98
N GLY A 81 -4.27 12.02 7.92
CA GLY A 81 -4.06 10.57 7.99
C GLY A 81 -5.28 9.71 7.68
N ARG A 82 -6.29 10.27 7.03
CA ARG A 82 -7.46 9.50 6.57
C ARG A 82 -7.43 9.31 5.07
N TYR A 83 -8.03 8.23 4.58
CA TYR A 83 -8.18 7.99 3.17
C TYR A 83 -9.56 7.43 2.84
N TYR A 84 -9.95 7.54 1.58
CA TYR A 84 -11.11 6.87 0.99
C TYR A 84 -10.68 6.19 -0.30
N GLY A 85 -11.02 4.91 -0.44
CA GLY A 85 -10.75 4.13 -1.63
C GLY A 85 -12.02 3.67 -2.31
N SER A 86 -11.98 3.49 -3.63
CA SER A 86 -13.07 2.92 -4.40
C SER A 86 -12.54 2.16 -5.61
N GLY A 87 -13.35 1.23 -6.12
CA GLY A 87 -13.03 0.46 -7.30
C GLY A 87 -12.55 -0.95 -7.02
N TYR A 88 -11.58 -1.42 -7.79
CA TYR A 88 -11.14 -2.82 -7.80
C TYR A 88 -10.71 -3.37 -6.44
N LEU A 89 -10.07 -2.55 -5.60
CA LEU A 89 -9.63 -2.96 -4.27
C LEU A 89 -10.72 -2.83 -3.20
N GLY A 90 -11.94 -2.46 -3.58
CA GLY A 90 -13.06 -2.27 -2.66
C GLY A 90 -13.36 -0.80 -2.40
N ASN A 91 -14.49 -0.56 -1.75
CA ASN A 91 -14.98 0.79 -1.43
C ASN A 91 -14.99 0.98 0.08
N GLY A 92 -14.42 2.05 0.55
CA GLY A 92 -14.45 2.38 1.97
C GLY A 92 -13.38 3.35 2.40
N SER A 93 -13.44 3.73 3.65
CA SER A 93 -12.51 4.66 4.27
C SER A 93 -11.68 3.97 5.36
N GLY A 94 -10.55 4.56 5.66
CA GLY A 94 -9.66 4.11 6.69
C GLY A 94 -8.64 5.18 7.05
N THR A 95 -7.55 4.75 7.62
CA THR A 95 -6.42 5.61 7.97
C THR A 95 -5.17 5.18 7.20
N TYR A 96 -4.19 6.06 7.12
CA TYR A 96 -2.91 5.73 6.52
C TYR A 96 -1.75 6.35 7.31
N GLU A 97 -0.61 5.72 7.20
CA GLU A 97 0.65 6.20 7.72
C GLU A 97 1.70 6.17 6.61
N VAL A 98 2.64 7.08 6.67
CA VAL A 98 3.73 7.17 5.70
C VAL A 98 5.06 7.01 6.42
N SER A 99 5.99 6.31 5.76
CA SER A 99 7.35 6.12 6.27
C SER A 99 8.27 5.84 5.10
N GLY A 100 9.30 6.66 4.91
CA GLY A 100 10.20 6.55 3.78
C GLY A 100 9.43 6.66 2.45
N LYS A 101 9.45 5.59 1.66
CA LYS A 101 8.71 5.50 0.40
C LYS A 101 7.43 4.66 0.51
N THR A 102 6.99 4.39 1.72
CA THR A 102 5.87 3.47 1.97
C THR A 102 4.66 4.22 2.52
N ILE A 103 3.49 3.91 1.98
CA ILE A 103 2.19 4.33 2.49
C ILE A 103 1.46 3.07 2.94
N THR A 104 1.17 2.96 4.22
CA THR A 104 0.43 1.82 4.77
C THR A 104 -0.99 2.26 5.09
N THR A 105 -1.97 1.58 4.50
CA THR A 105 -3.38 1.85 4.76
C THR A 105 -3.95 0.84 5.73
N TYR A 106 -4.89 1.31 6.57
CA TYR A 106 -5.53 0.51 7.61
C TYR A 106 -7.05 0.63 7.50
N VAL A 107 -7.72 -0.50 7.69
CA VAL A 107 -9.18 -0.58 7.83
C VAL A 107 -9.46 -1.32 9.13
N ASP A 108 -10.24 -0.72 10.02
CA ASP A 108 -10.53 -1.28 11.34
C ASP A 108 -9.27 -1.66 12.13
N GLY A 109 -8.22 -0.83 12.03
CA GLY A 109 -6.96 -1.04 12.72
C GLY A 109 -6.06 -2.12 12.14
N LYS A 110 -6.45 -2.73 11.02
CA LYS A 110 -5.66 -3.77 10.34
C LYS A 110 -5.09 -3.24 9.04
N VAL A 111 -3.86 -3.64 8.72
CA VAL A 111 -3.23 -3.33 7.45
C VAL A 111 -4.09 -3.85 6.30
N TYR A 112 -4.41 -2.97 5.37
CA TYR A 112 -5.21 -3.30 4.20
C TYR A 112 -4.36 -3.38 2.93
N VAL A 113 -3.78 -2.28 2.50
CA VAL A 113 -2.85 -2.23 1.37
C VAL A 113 -1.61 -1.46 1.77
N VAL A 114 -0.46 -1.95 1.35
CA VAL A 114 0.82 -1.25 1.47
C VAL A 114 1.24 -0.78 0.08
N TYR A 115 1.44 0.52 -0.06
CA TYR A 115 1.92 1.13 -1.29
C TYR A 115 3.39 1.47 -1.14
N THR A 116 4.23 0.98 -2.04
CA THR A 116 5.59 1.49 -2.20
C THR A 116 5.58 2.52 -3.31
N VAL A 117 6.02 3.73 -3.01
CA VAL A 117 6.06 4.82 -3.97
C VAL A 117 7.35 4.71 -4.77
N ASN A 118 7.26 4.33 -6.02
CA ASN A 118 8.40 4.25 -6.93
C ASN A 118 8.75 5.64 -7.46
N SER A 119 7.74 6.45 -7.76
CA SER A 119 7.89 7.87 -8.08
C SER A 119 6.61 8.65 -7.75
N LEU A 120 6.78 9.91 -7.40
CA LEU A 120 5.67 10.82 -7.08
C LEU A 120 6.10 12.24 -7.42
N ASN A 121 5.32 12.94 -8.23
CA ASN A 121 5.64 14.32 -8.63
C ASN A 121 4.47 15.31 -8.44
N GLY A 122 3.45 14.93 -7.68
CA GLY A 122 2.28 15.78 -7.42
C GLY A 122 1.16 15.69 -8.46
N THR A 123 1.43 15.17 -9.66
CA THR A 123 0.43 14.95 -10.71
C THR A 123 0.36 13.49 -11.14
N GLU A 124 1.47 12.78 -11.06
CA GLU A 124 1.61 11.39 -11.45
C GLU A 124 2.32 10.60 -10.34
N ALA A 125 1.94 9.34 -10.20
CA ALA A 125 2.57 8.42 -9.27
C ALA A 125 2.75 7.05 -9.92
N ASP A 126 3.90 6.42 -9.62
CA ASP A 126 4.15 5.02 -9.91
C ASP A 126 4.26 4.30 -8.57
N LEU A 127 3.39 3.32 -8.35
CA LEU A 127 3.23 2.66 -7.07
C LEU A 127 3.29 1.15 -7.22
N THR A 128 3.87 0.48 -6.26
CA THR A 128 3.73 -0.97 -6.10
C THR A 128 2.79 -1.21 -4.92
N LEU A 129 1.65 -1.84 -5.20
CA LEU A 129 0.64 -2.19 -4.21
C LEU A 129 0.92 -3.60 -3.71
N ARG A 130 0.83 -3.79 -2.41
CA ARG A 130 0.89 -5.11 -1.80
C ARG A 130 -0.33 -5.33 -0.94
N MET A 131 -1.05 -6.42 -1.21
CA MET A 131 -2.17 -6.88 -0.40
C MET A 131 -1.95 -8.36 -0.08
N GLY A 132 -1.65 -8.68 1.17
CA GLY A 132 -1.27 -10.04 1.55
C GLY A 132 -0.01 -10.51 0.83
N SER A 133 -0.11 -11.61 0.11
CA SER A 133 0.99 -12.18 -0.69
C SER A 133 1.03 -11.66 -2.14
N GLU A 134 0.03 -10.89 -2.54
CA GLU A 134 -0.07 -10.39 -3.92
C GLU A 134 0.51 -8.98 -4.03
N SER A 135 1.10 -8.69 -5.18
CA SER A 135 1.59 -7.36 -5.50
C SER A 135 1.21 -6.97 -6.93
N LEU A 136 1.04 -5.67 -7.13
CA LEU A 136 0.64 -5.10 -8.41
C LEU A 136 1.33 -3.75 -8.58
N GLN A 137 1.94 -3.51 -9.72
CA GLN A 137 2.46 -2.19 -10.05
C GLN A 137 1.39 -1.38 -10.77
N MET A 138 1.24 -0.12 -10.37
CA MET A 138 0.19 0.78 -10.84
C MET A 138 0.77 2.16 -11.13
N ARG A 139 0.26 2.77 -12.18
CA ARG A 139 0.45 4.21 -12.42
C ARG A 139 -0.87 4.93 -12.18
N ALA A 140 -0.79 6.06 -11.50
CA ALA A 140 -1.95 6.85 -11.14
C ALA A 140 -1.74 8.32 -11.49
N LYS A 141 -2.84 9.02 -11.74
CA LYS A 141 -2.84 10.47 -11.97
C LYS A 141 -3.74 11.16 -10.96
N LYS A 142 -3.27 12.30 -10.48
CA LYS A 142 -4.05 13.15 -9.58
C LYS A 142 -5.23 13.75 -10.34
N GLN A 143 -6.38 13.74 -9.69
CA GLN A 143 -7.63 14.33 -10.20
C GLN A 143 -7.82 15.71 -9.56
N TYR A 144 -8.22 16.69 -10.37
CA TYR A 144 -8.50 18.07 -9.94
C TYR A 144 -9.97 18.42 -10.14
#